data_744bd77d309278466d13251b4c2bcef8
#
_entry.id   744bd77d309278466d13251b4c2bcef8
#
_cell.length_a   1.000
_cell.length_b   1.000
_cell.length_c   1.000
_cell.angle_alpha   90.00
_cell.angle_beta   90.00
_cell.angle_gamma   90.00
#
_symmetry.space_group_name_H-M   'P 1'
#
loop_
_entity.id
_entity.type
_entity.pdbx_description
1 polymer ?
#
loop_
_entity_poly.entity_id
_entity_poly.type
_entity_poly.pdbx_seq_one_letter_code
_entity_poly.pdbx_strand_id
1 'polypeptide(L)'
;MKYTDLIQIKDYFLSFKRLNYLKRLDDNILELSLDHQSFIMDLTRANSAIYKDKIQAKNYNAPFDFMLKKYFSNAKILDIKVLENNRILCFDVLSEKSYKSYDIRIYFEFTGKNTNAIITDMKDFIIEALRHIDKSYRVVKIGEKLEALKAFDIKEEFVKIDDFDAYFLQKSKEIQQKRLQNIKENKILNIDKKIKTLEQNINDLEKEEILIENANLLSKKADILFANLNSLQNFQRNFTLQDFEGNELSFNLENTPKISANEFYKMAKKLKQKAKNINIEREILTEKLDFLINLKAMIVKSFSLYELEILMPKKTKAVKKEEINVGVSSFYIDGFKISVGCNEKANEYLLKIAKKDDLWFHVKDYPSAHVIITSNKLKISQMVLEFAAKICVEFSKLSSGTYLVDYTSKKFVKIKEKAFVNYTNYKTLSILKE
;
A
#
# COMPACT_ATOMS: atom_id res chain seq x y z
N MET A 1 11.70 18.34 -15.70
CA MET A 1 12.41 18.67 -16.97
C MET A 1 12.96 20.06 -16.87
N LYS A 2 14.25 20.28 -17.10
CA LYS A 2 14.85 21.62 -17.21
C LYS A 2 14.70 22.15 -18.64
N TYR A 3 14.61 23.45 -18.80
CA TYR A 3 14.51 24.09 -20.12
C TYR A 3 15.82 23.94 -20.89
N THR A 4 16.96 24.12 -20.22
CA THR A 4 18.30 23.95 -20.78
C THR A 4 18.58 22.54 -21.27
N ASP A 5 18.09 21.53 -20.54
CA ASP A 5 18.16 20.12 -20.98
C ASP A 5 17.27 19.89 -22.22
N LEU A 6 16.06 20.49 -22.24
CA LEU A 6 15.10 20.32 -23.34
C LEU A 6 15.63 20.87 -24.67
N ILE A 7 16.35 22.01 -24.63
CA ILE A 7 17.00 22.56 -25.82
C ILE A 7 18.03 21.57 -26.39
N GLN A 8 18.89 21.01 -25.54
CA GLN A 8 19.91 20.05 -25.98
C GLN A 8 19.29 18.74 -26.51
N ILE A 9 18.22 18.26 -25.86
CA ILE A 9 17.47 17.09 -26.33
C ILE A 9 16.81 17.38 -27.68
N LYS A 10 16.27 18.57 -27.88
CA LYS A 10 15.73 19.00 -29.18
C LYS A 10 16.82 18.91 -30.26
N ASP A 11 18.02 19.45 -30.00
CA ASP A 11 19.14 19.37 -30.95
C ASP A 11 19.56 17.94 -31.24
N TYR A 12 19.59 17.06 -30.23
CA TYR A 12 19.82 15.64 -30.42
C TYR A 12 18.70 14.97 -31.25
N PHE A 13 17.43 15.32 -31.02
CA PHE A 13 16.30 14.77 -31.75
C PHE A 13 16.24 15.23 -33.23
N LEU A 14 16.80 16.39 -33.57
CA LEU A 14 16.93 16.83 -34.95
C LEU A 14 17.83 15.93 -35.81
N SER A 15 18.66 15.07 -35.21
CA SER A 15 19.45 14.07 -35.96
C SER A 15 18.60 12.93 -36.54
N PHE A 16 17.37 12.71 -36.02
CA PHE A 16 16.47 11.68 -36.48
C PHE A 16 15.59 12.18 -37.66
N LYS A 17 15.25 11.29 -38.55
CA LYS A 17 14.50 11.63 -39.79
C LYS A 17 13.05 11.17 -39.75
N ARG A 18 12.77 10.10 -38.99
CA ARG A 18 11.44 9.47 -38.96
C ARG A 18 10.94 9.25 -37.54
N LEU A 19 9.67 9.54 -37.34
CA LEU A 19 8.89 9.15 -36.19
C LEU A 19 8.17 7.85 -36.57
N ASN A 20 8.68 6.69 -36.03
CA ASN A 20 8.12 5.38 -36.35
C ASN A 20 6.75 5.19 -35.72
N TYR A 21 6.61 5.56 -34.43
CA TYR A 21 5.34 5.59 -33.73
C TYR A 21 5.39 6.48 -32.50
N LEU A 22 4.20 6.91 -32.10
CA LEU A 22 3.92 7.53 -30.83
C LEU A 22 2.73 6.81 -30.21
N LYS A 23 2.91 6.22 -29.03
CA LYS A 23 1.85 5.46 -28.34
C LYS A 23 1.81 5.77 -26.87
N ARG A 24 0.64 5.65 -26.27
CA ARG A 24 0.44 5.81 -24.83
C ARG A 24 0.72 4.49 -24.11
N LEU A 25 1.59 4.53 -23.09
CA LEU A 25 1.93 3.37 -22.26
C LEU A 25 1.19 3.36 -20.93
N ASP A 26 1.00 4.54 -20.33
CA ASP A 26 0.25 4.73 -19.07
C ASP A 26 -0.49 6.08 -19.12
N ASP A 27 -1.30 6.40 -18.11
CA ASP A 27 -2.19 7.58 -18.08
C ASP A 27 -1.53 8.87 -18.55
N ASN A 28 -0.26 9.08 -18.23
CA ASN A 28 0.51 10.28 -18.54
C ASN A 28 1.87 9.99 -19.19
N ILE A 29 2.06 8.79 -19.69
CA ILE A 29 3.35 8.32 -20.22
C ILE A 29 3.14 7.90 -21.67
N LEU A 30 3.90 8.51 -22.56
CA LEU A 30 3.94 8.14 -23.98
C LEU A 30 5.32 7.58 -24.33
N GLU A 31 5.35 6.67 -25.28
CA GLU A 31 6.58 6.20 -25.95
C GLU A 31 6.66 6.82 -27.32
N LEU A 32 7.73 7.54 -27.56
CA LEU A 32 8.12 8.14 -28.84
C LEU A 32 9.24 7.30 -29.45
N SER A 33 9.04 6.75 -30.63
CA SER A 33 10.07 6.03 -31.37
C SER A 33 10.56 6.84 -32.56
N LEU A 34 11.86 7.19 -32.56
CA LEU A 34 12.55 7.95 -33.58
C LEU A 34 13.65 7.07 -34.21
N ASP A 35 13.60 6.82 -35.53
CA ASP A 35 14.54 5.93 -36.24
C ASP A 35 14.85 4.63 -35.46
N HIS A 36 13.78 3.99 -34.91
CA HIS A 36 13.79 2.78 -34.06
C HIS A 36 14.41 2.93 -32.67
N GLN A 37 14.78 4.13 -32.24
CA GLN A 37 15.12 4.40 -30.85
C GLN A 37 13.89 4.87 -30.06
N SER A 38 13.65 4.27 -28.90
CA SER A 38 12.49 4.57 -28.07
C SER A 38 12.84 5.50 -26.91
N PHE A 39 12.03 6.54 -26.74
CA PHE A 39 12.11 7.53 -25.67
C PHE A 39 10.78 7.60 -24.91
N ILE A 40 10.84 7.76 -23.61
CA ILE A 40 9.65 7.93 -22.77
C ILE A 40 9.42 9.43 -22.56
N MET A 41 8.25 9.89 -22.97
CA MET A 41 7.74 11.23 -22.74
C MET A 41 6.82 11.16 -21.49
N ASP A 42 7.38 11.43 -20.31
CA ASP A 42 6.64 11.39 -19.06
C ASP A 42 6.01 12.76 -18.78
N LEU A 43 4.70 12.83 -18.90
CA LEU A 43 3.89 14.02 -18.65
C LEU A 43 3.21 13.98 -17.27
N THR A 44 3.78 13.24 -16.33
CA THR A 44 3.29 13.23 -14.95
C THR A 44 3.55 14.58 -14.29
N ARG A 45 2.50 15.16 -13.70
CA ARG A 45 2.59 16.46 -13.01
C ARG A 45 3.70 16.43 -11.95
N ALA A 46 4.46 17.51 -11.85
CA ALA A 46 5.63 17.68 -10.98
C ALA A 46 6.86 16.81 -11.28
N ASN A 47 6.73 15.72 -12.04
CA ASN A 47 7.82 14.79 -12.35
C ASN A 47 7.99 14.56 -13.87
N SER A 48 7.60 15.54 -14.68
CA SER A 48 7.71 15.44 -16.13
C SER A 48 9.16 15.37 -16.61
N ALA A 49 9.47 14.46 -17.54
CA ALA A 49 10.81 14.24 -18.06
C ALA A 49 10.83 13.44 -19.37
N ILE A 50 12.00 13.42 -20.03
CA ILE A 50 12.30 12.56 -21.16
C ILE A 50 13.42 11.62 -20.73
N TYR A 51 13.26 10.30 -20.96
CA TYR A 51 14.24 9.27 -20.61
C TYR A 51 14.07 8.00 -21.43
N LYS A 52 14.99 7.06 -21.34
CA LYS A 52 14.88 5.72 -21.95
C LYS A 52 14.54 4.69 -20.89
N ASP A 53 13.47 3.92 -21.11
CA ASP A 53 13.05 2.83 -20.21
C ASP A 53 12.17 1.82 -20.96
N LYS A 54 12.04 0.61 -20.41
CA LYS A 54 11.07 -0.40 -20.87
C LYS A 54 9.89 -0.43 -19.91
N ILE A 55 8.78 0.16 -20.30
CA ILE A 55 7.55 0.20 -19.52
C ILE A 55 6.53 -0.74 -20.14
N GLN A 56 5.90 -1.58 -19.32
CA GLN A 56 4.81 -2.43 -19.78
C GLN A 56 3.61 -1.58 -20.20
N ALA A 57 3.21 -1.69 -21.46
CA ALA A 57 2.10 -0.91 -21.99
C ALA A 57 0.76 -1.41 -21.45
N LYS A 58 -0.09 -0.48 -21.05
CA LYS A 58 -1.52 -0.71 -20.85
C LYS A 58 -2.24 -0.52 -22.19
N ASN A 59 -3.39 -1.16 -22.36
CA ASN A 59 -4.23 -0.96 -23.55
C ASN A 59 -5.12 0.26 -23.36
N TYR A 60 -4.97 1.25 -24.23
CA TYR A 60 -5.81 2.44 -24.30
C TYR A 60 -6.52 2.52 -25.64
N ASN A 61 -7.81 2.91 -25.61
CA ASN A 61 -8.68 3.04 -26.80
C ASN A 61 -9.46 4.37 -26.77
N ALA A 62 -8.85 5.43 -26.26
CA ALA A 62 -9.45 6.77 -26.26
C ALA A 62 -9.25 7.44 -27.63
N PRO A 63 -10.03 8.48 -27.98
CA PRO A 63 -9.85 9.26 -29.22
C PRO A 63 -8.42 9.73 -29.42
N PHE A 64 -7.74 10.17 -28.38
CA PHE A 64 -6.34 10.57 -28.42
C PHE A 64 -5.43 9.44 -28.93
N ASP A 65 -5.62 8.20 -28.48
CA ASP A 65 -4.79 7.06 -28.87
C ASP A 65 -5.00 6.70 -30.35
N PHE A 66 -6.21 6.87 -30.87
CA PHE A 66 -6.51 6.72 -32.31
C PHE A 66 -5.82 7.80 -33.15
N MET A 67 -5.80 9.06 -32.66
CA MET A 67 -5.12 10.15 -33.37
C MET A 67 -3.60 9.97 -33.36
N LEU A 68 -3.02 9.46 -32.25
CA LEU A 68 -1.60 9.08 -32.23
C LEU A 68 -1.28 8.05 -33.31
N LYS A 69 -2.06 6.97 -33.40
CA LYS A 69 -1.87 5.93 -34.42
C LYS A 69 -2.11 6.45 -35.82
N LYS A 70 -3.09 7.34 -36.01
CA LYS A 70 -3.44 7.90 -37.32
C LYS A 70 -2.34 8.79 -37.89
N TYR A 71 -1.79 9.68 -37.09
CA TYR A 71 -0.91 10.75 -37.56
C TYR A 71 0.58 10.50 -37.35
N PHE A 72 0.95 9.66 -36.34
CA PHE A 72 2.33 9.49 -35.93
C PHE A 72 2.88 8.07 -36.18
N SER A 73 2.28 7.32 -37.11
CA SER A 73 2.83 6.03 -37.58
C SER A 73 3.64 6.23 -38.83
N ASN A 74 4.95 6.03 -38.76
CA ASN A 74 5.93 6.21 -39.83
C ASN A 74 5.90 7.62 -40.48
N ALA A 75 5.70 8.64 -39.64
CA ALA A 75 5.67 10.02 -40.08
C ALA A 75 7.09 10.56 -40.32
N LYS A 76 7.24 11.45 -41.33
CA LYS A 76 8.51 12.17 -41.56
C LYS A 76 8.58 13.37 -40.63
N ILE A 77 9.70 13.55 -39.97
CA ILE A 77 9.95 14.74 -39.13
C ILE A 77 10.26 15.90 -40.08
N LEU A 78 9.51 17.00 -39.95
CA LEU A 78 9.74 18.24 -40.70
C LEU A 78 10.58 19.21 -39.87
N ASP A 79 10.24 19.35 -38.61
CA ASP A 79 10.96 20.24 -37.68
C ASP A 79 10.72 19.83 -36.22
N ILE A 80 11.65 20.20 -35.34
CA ILE A 80 11.52 20.05 -33.88
C ILE A 80 11.92 21.35 -33.21
N LYS A 81 11.02 21.91 -32.38
CA LYS A 81 11.22 23.21 -31.71
C LYS A 81 11.01 23.11 -30.22
N VAL A 82 11.72 23.90 -29.46
CA VAL A 82 11.39 24.24 -28.06
C VAL A 82 10.86 25.66 -28.06
N LEU A 83 9.67 25.88 -27.49
CA LEU A 83 9.10 27.21 -27.40
C LEU A 83 9.90 28.06 -26.43
N GLU A 84 10.15 29.30 -26.83
CA GLU A 84 10.98 30.25 -26.08
C GLU A 84 10.46 30.43 -24.65
N ASN A 85 11.38 30.32 -23.69
CA ASN A 85 11.09 30.46 -22.26
C ASN A 85 9.94 29.56 -21.75
N ASN A 86 9.71 28.43 -22.42
CA ASN A 86 8.72 27.42 -22.01
C ASN A 86 9.30 26.02 -22.16
N ARG A 87 8.94 25.14 -21.23
CA ARG A 87 9.32 23.72 -21.31
C ARG A 87 8.33 22.95 -22.17
N ILE A 88 8.25 23.35 -23.44
CA ILE A 88 7.37 22.78 -24.44
C ILE A 88 8.20 22.35 -25.65
N LEU A 89 8.15 21.04 -25.95
CA LEU A 89 8.78 20.44 -27.12
C LEU A 89 7.70 20.23 -28.18
N CYS A 90 7.94 20.75 -29.38
CA CYS A 90 7.02 20.68 -30.50
C CYS A 90 7.65 19.88 -31.63
N PHE A 91 6.89 18.95 -32.21
CA PHE A 91 7.24 18.22 -33.42
C PHE A 91 6.28 18.59 -34.54
N ASP A 92 6.82 19.05 -35.65
CA ASP A 92 6.12 19.20 -36.93
C ASP A 92 6.40 17.96 -37.77
N VAL A 93 5.37 17.20 -38.16
CA VAL A 93 5.51 15.95 -38.88
C VAL A 93 4.62 15.89 -40.13
N LEU A 94 5.12 15.24 -41.18
CA LEU A 94 4.33 14.88 -42.34
C LEU A 94 3.92 13.42 -42.22
N SER A 95 2.61 13.19 -42.14
CA SER A 95 1.99 11.86 -42.13
C SER A 95 1.46 11.54 -43.52
N GLU A 96 2.16 10.67 -44.23
CA GLU A 96 1.75 10.21 -45.55
C GLU A 96 0.92 8.93 -45.45
N LYS A 97 -0.27 8.94 -46.02
CA LYS A 97 -1.15 7.77 -46.19
C LYS A 97 -1.42 7.58 -47.70
N SER A 98 -1.89 6.42 -48.08
CA SER A 98 -2.00 6.00 -49.49
C SER A 98 -2.63 7.06 -50.43
N TYR A 99 -3.52 7.92 -49.91
CA TYR A 99 -4.24 8.92 -50.74
C TYR A 99 -4.23 10.34 -50.16
N LYS A 100 -3.66 10.55 -48.94
CA LYS A 100 -3.67 11.86 -48.29
C LYS A 100 -2.41 12.06 -47.47
N SER A 101 -1.86 13.26 -47.51
CA SER A 101 -0.82 13.71 -46.59
C SER A 101 -1.39 14.70 -45.60
N TYR A 102 -0.87 14.69 -44.41
CA TYR A 102 -1.27 15.58 -43.32
C TYR A 102 -0.02 16.19 -42.69
N ASP A 103 0.06 17.51 -42.69
CA ASP A 103 1.02 18.25 -41.89
C ASP A 103 0.42 18.44 -40.51
N ILE A 104 1.00 17.80 -39.53
CA ILE A 104 0.46 17.73 -38.15
C ILE A 104 1.54 18.15 -37.17
N ARG A 105 1.11 18.83 -36.12
CA ARG A 105 1.96 19.26 -35.05
C ARG A 105 1.56 18.60 -33.75
N ILE A 106 2.54 18.22 -32.91
CA ILE A 106 2.29 17.79 -31.54
C ILE A 106 3.15 18.57 -30.57
N TYR A 107 2.51 19.06 -29.51
CA TYR A 107 3.14 19.74 -28.38
C TYR A 107 3.25 18.79 -27.20
N PHE A 108 4.45 18.63 -26.66
CA PHE A 108 4.70 17.99 -25.37
C PHE A 108 5.01 19.07 -24.34
N GLU A 109 4.09 19.28 -23.42
CA GLU A 109 4.18 20.32 -22.42
C GLU A 109 4.68 19.75 -21.08
N PHE A 110 5.90 20.10 -20.70
CA PHE A 110 6.53 19.68 -19.43
C PHE A 110 6.41 20.76 -18.35
N THR A 111 5.33 21.52 -18.36
CA THR A 111 5.15 22.78 -17.62
C THR A 111 4.43 22.61 -16.27
N GLY A 112 4.85 21.70 -15.44
CA GLY A 112 4.36 21.58 -14.07
C GLY A 112 2.86 21.23 -13.97
N LYS A 113 2.00 22.21 -13.76
CA LYS A 113 0.54 22.03 -13.65
C LYS A 113 -0.13 21.76 -15.00
N ASN A 114 0.42 22.28 -16.08
CA ASN A 114 -0.15 22.21 -17.42
C ASN A 114 0.52 21.12 -18.29
N THR A 115 1.12 20.09 -17.68
CA THR A 115 1.69 18.98 -18.46
C THR A 115 0.62 18.37 -19.36
N ASN A 116 0.90 18.29 -20.68
CA ASN A 116 -0.06 17.78 -21.66
C ASN A 116 0.66 17.25 -22.93
N ALA A 117 -0.04 16.50 -23.75
CA ALA A 117 0.31 16.27 -25.15
C ALA A 117 -0.88 16.74 -26.00
N ILE A 118 -0.65 17.67 -26.93
CA ILE A 118 -1.70 18.33 -27.69
C ILE A 118 -1.37 18.18 -29.19
N ILE A 119 -2.29 17.63 -29.95
CA ILE A 119 -2.20 17.47 -31.40
C ILE A 119 -2.95 18.61 -32.07
N THR A 120 -2.30 19.31 -32.97
CA THR A 120 -2.90 20.42 -33.75
C THR A 120 -2.62 20.27 -35.25
N ASP A 121 -3.34 21.04 -36.04
CA ASP A 121 -2.91 21.34 -37.41
C ASP A 121 -1.78 22.40 -37.38
N MET A 122 -1.29 22.77 -38.59
CA MET A 122 -0.21 23.78 -38.73
C MET A 122 -0.66 25.21 -38.42
N LYS A 123 -1.95 25.44 -38.19
CA LYS A 123 -2.54 26.73 -37.78
C LYS A 123 -2.84 26.78 -36.28
N ASP A 124 -2.41 25.74 -35.55
CA ASP A 124 -2.60 25.53 -34.13
C ASP A 124 -4.06 25.29 -33.69
N PHE A 125 -4.94 24.84 -34.60
CA PHE A 125 -6.25 24.34 -34.21
C PHE A 125 -6.13 22.94 -33.59
N ILE A 126 -6.69 22.75 -32.41
CA ILE A 126 -6.58 21.52 -31.64
C ILE A 126 -7.41 20.42 -32.30
N ILE A 127 -6.74 19.33 -32.67
CA ILE A 127 -7.35 18.12 -33.20
C ILE A 127 -7.72 17.17 -32.05
N GLU A 128 -6.79 17.01 -31.10
CA GLU A 128 -7.00 16.17 -29.91
C GLU A 128 -5.94 16.48 -28.85
N ALA A 129 -6.21 16.09 -27.59
CA ALA A 129 -5.27 16.28 -26.49
C ALA A 129 -5.34 15.13 -25.49
N LEU A 130 -4.21 14.84 -24.82
CA LEU A 130 -4.17 13.88 -23.71
C LEU A 130 -5.08 14.32 -22.56
N ARG A 131 -5.16 15.63 -22.31
CA ARG A 131 -6.05 16.24 -21.32
C ARG A 131 -6.76 17.45 -21.92
N HIS A 132 -8.08 17.41 -21.85
CA HIS A 132 -8.91 18.58 -22.17
C HIS A 132 -9.00 19.49 -20.96
N ILE A 133 -9.02 20.83 -21.19
CA ILE A 133 -9.06 21.86 -20.16
C ILE A 133 -10.13 22.88 -20.54
N ASP A 134 -11.23 22.89 -19.80
CA ASP A 134 -12.37 23.78 -20.06
C ASP A 134 -12.41 24.99 -19.11
N LYS A 135 -11.88 24.83 -17.90
CA LYS A 135 -11.99 25.83 -16.81
C LYS A 135 -10.63 26.42 -16.45
N SER A 136 -9.99 27.11 -17.40
CA SER A 136 -8.71 27.77 -17.17
C SER A 136 -8.61 28.99 -18.07
N TYR A 137 -7.66 29.88 -17.80
CA TYR A 137 -7.32 30.99 -18.70
C TYR A 137 -6.89 30.52 -20.10
N ARG A 138 -6.44 29.28 -20.22
CA ARG A 138 -6.07 28.63 -21.47
C ARG A 138 -6.97 27.40 -21.67
N VAL A 139 -7.78 27.45 -22.69
CA VAL A 139 -8.67 26.35 -23.05
C VAL A 139 -7.93 25.38 -23.97
N VAL A 140 -8.08 24.07 -23.70
CA VAL A 140 -7.57 22.97 -24.55
C VAL A 140 -8.77 22.11 -24.92
N LYS A 141 -9.39 22.42 -26.06
CA LYS A 141 -10.61 21.77 -26.55
C LYS A 141 -10.54 21.58 -28.06
N ILE A 142 -11.09 20.51 -28.55
CA ILE A 142 -11.10 20.18 -29.98
C ILE A 142 -11.76 21.32 -30.76
N GLY A 143 -11.11 21.73 -31.86
CA GLY A 143 -11.55 22.81 -32.75
C GLY A 143 -11.18 24.21 -32.30
N GLU A 144 -10.73 24.41 -31.07
CA GLU A 144 -10.25 25.69 -30.58
C GLU A 144 -8.78 25.93 -30.99
N LYS A 145 -8.40 27.20 -31.15
CA LYS A 145 -7.00 27.55 -31.40
C LYS A 145 -6.20 27.47 -30.11
N LEU A 146 -5.06 26.80 -30.16
CA LEU A 146 -4.18 26.61 -29.02
C LEU A 146 -3.48 27.94 -28.69
N GLU A 147 -3.80 28.54 -27.56
CA GLU A 147 -3.09 29.74 -27.07
C GLU A 147 -1.72 29.39 -26.50
N ALA A 148 -0.73 30.23 -26.74
CA ALA A 148 0.60 30.08 -26.16
C ALA A 148 0.56 30.24 -24.63
N LEU A 149 1.34 29.44 -23.92
CA LEU A 149 1.58 29.67 -22.49
C LEU A 149 2.43 30.93 -22.32
N LYS A 150 2.17 31.66 -21.23
CA LYS A 150 3.01 32.79 -20.86
C LYS A 150 4.45 32.35 -20.67
N ALA A 151 5.39 33.06 -21.26
CA ALA A 151 6.81 32.82 -21.05
C ALA A 151 7.19 33.13 -19.60
N PHE A 152 8.13 32.36 -19.06
CA PHE A 152 8.66 32.53 -17.71
C PHE A 152 10.13 32.88 -17.77
N ASP A 153 10.59 33.76 -16.88
CA ASP A 153 12.02 34.03 -16.71
C ASP A 153 12.67 32.76 -16.09
N ILE A 154 13.37 32.00 -16.94
CA ILE A 154 13.97 30.74 -16.55
C ILE A 154 15.41 30.97 -16.15
N LYS A 155 15.70 30.92 -14.85
CA LYS A 155 17.06 31.00 -14.29
C LYS A 155 17.57 29.56 -14.03
N GLU A 156 18.08 28.92 -15.07
CA GLU A 156 18.67 27.57 -14.97
C GLU A 156 20.13 27.62 -15.40
N GLU A 157 21.01 26.96 -14.63
CA GLU A 157 22.39 26.74 -15.07
C GLU A 157 22.43 25.82 -16.28
N PHE A 158 23.18 26.22 -17.29
CA PHE A 158 23.43 25.37 -18.44
C PHE A 158 24.51 24.34 -18.09
N VAL A 159 24.13 23.07 -18.15
CA VAL A 159 25.03 21.93 -18.03
C VAL A 159 25.01 21.18 -19.37
N LYS A 160 26.18 21.08 -20.01
CA LYS A 160 26.28 20.36 -21.28
C LYS A 160 26.03 18.88 -21.10
N ILE A 161 25.26 18.29 -22.00
CA ILE A 161 25.02 16.85 -22.08
C ILE A 161 26.00 16.29 -23.10
N ASP A 162 27.08 15.64 -22.65
CA ASP A 162 28.10 15.07 -23.54
C ASP A 162 27.67 13.69 -24.09
N ASP A 163 26.93 12.88 -23.31
CA ASP A 163 26.42 11.58 -23.68
C ASP A 163 24.92 11.50 -23.39
N PHE A 164 24.10 11.50 -24.42
CA PHE A 164 22.64 11.43 -24.30
C PHE A 164 22.14 10.06 -23.81
N ASP A 165 22.83 8.96 -24.15
CA ASP A 165 22.42 7.63 -23.70
C ASP A 165 22.65 7.48 -22.19
N ALA A 166 23.79 7.94 -21.71
CA ALA A 166 24.08 7.99 -20.27
C ALA A 166 23.11 8.93 -19.54
N TYR A 167 22.81 10.12 -20.11
CA TYR A 167 21.84 11.06 -19.55
C TYR A 167 20.45 10.44 -19.41
N PHE A 168 19.90 9.83 -20.45
CA PHE A 168 18.58 9.23 -20.41
C PHE A 168 18.51 8.05 -19.43
N LEU A 169 19.56 7.23 -19.34
CA LEU A 169 19.64 6.13 -18.39
C LEU A 169 19.66 6.65 -16.94
N GLN A 170 20.45 7.67 -16.66
CA GLN A 170 20.49 8.31 -15.35
C GLN A 170 19.14 8.92 -14.98
N LYS A 171 18.48 9.62 -15.93
CA LYS A 171 17.13 10.18 -15.71
C LYS A 171 16.09 9.11 -15.43
N SER A 172 16.15 7.97 -16.09
CA SER A 172 15.28 6.83 -15.80
C SER A 172 15.44 6.38 -14.35
N LYS A 173 16.70 6.16 -13.90
CA LYS A 173 16.98 5.77 -12.50
C LYS A 173 16.47 6.79 -11.48
N GLU A 174 16.72 8.09 -11.70
CA GLU A 174 16.25 9.17 -10.82
C GLU A 174 14.71 9.17 -10.70
N ILE A 175 14.01 8.97 -11.82
CA ILE A 175 12.55 8.96 -11.85
C ILE A 175 11.99 7.72 -11.16
N GLN A 176 12.57 6.54 -11.42
CA GLN A 176 12.18 5.31 -10.73
C GLN A 176 12.35 5.41 -9.23
N GLN A 177 13.49 5.95 -8.77
CA GLN A 177 13.75 6.19 -7.34
C GLN A 177 12.74 7.16 -6.73
N LYS A 178 12.48 8.30 -7.39
CA LYS A 178 11.46 9.25 -6.94
C LYS A 178 10.06 8.65 -6.87
N ARG A 179 9.66 7.86 -7.87
CA ARG A 179 8.37 7.16 -7.87
C ARG A 179 8.28 6.18 -6.71
N LEU A 180 9.32 5.37 -6.52
CA LEU A 180 9.40 4.43 -5.41
C LEU A 180 9.27 5.16 -4.07
N GLN A 181 10.03 6.23 -3.88
CA GLN A 181 10.00 7.03 -2.65
C GLN A 181 8.61 7.64 -2.39
N ASN A 182 8.00 8.29 -3.38
CA ASN A 182 6.66 8.87 -3.25
C ASN A 182 5.59 7.83 -2.89
N ILE A 183 5.68 6.63 -3.48
CA ILE A 183 4.74 5.55 -3.18
C ILE A 183 4.96 5.03 -1.77
N LYS A 184 6.23 4.85 -1.34
CA LYS A 184 6.57 4.49 0.04
C LYS A 184 5.97 5.47 1.04
N GLU A 185 6.26 6.76 0.87
CA GLU A 185 5.78 7.82 1.76
C GLU A 185 4.26 7.82 1.89
N ASN A 186 3.54 7.74 0.77
CA ASN A 186 2.08 7.68 0.78
C ASN A 186 1.55 6.41 1.49
N LYS A 187 2.20 5.25 1.29
CA LYS A 187 1.83 4.01 1.98
C LYS A 187 2.12 4.11 3.47
N ILE A 188 3.27 4.63 3.86
CA ILE A 188 3.68 4.85 5.26
C ILE A 188 2.70 5.80 5.95
N LEU A 189 2.38 6.95 5.35
CA LEU A 189 1.40 7.90 5.90
C LEU A 189 0.03 7.25 6.17
N ASN A 190 -0.41 6.38 5.27
CA ASN A 190 -1.67 5.64 5.45
C ASN A 190 -1.59 4.61 6.58
N ILE A 191 -0.44 3.96 6.76
CA ILE A 191 -0.22 3.02 7.86
C ILE A 191 -0.13 3.76 9.18
N ASP A 192 0.59 4.89 9.24
CA ASP A 192 0.74 5.70 10.45
C ASP A 192 -0.61 6.21 10.98
N LYS A 193 -1.51 6.63 10.09
CA LYS A 193 -2.88 6.98 10.47
C LYS A 193 -3.62 5.81 11.14
N LYS A 194 -3.44 4.57 10.61
CA LYS A 194 -4.06 3.37 11.19
C LYS A 194 -3.42 2.99 12.52
N ILE A 195 -2.09 3.08 12.62
CA ILE A 195 -1.35 2.85 13.87
C ILE A 195 -1.87 3.79 14.95
N LYS A 196 -1.91 5.11 14.68
CA LYS A 196 -2.42 6.11 15.61
C LYS A 196 -3.85 5.83 16.07
N THR A 197 -4.72 5.40 15.16
CA THR A 197 -6.10 5.03 15.51
C THR A 197 -6.14 3.79 16.42
N LEU A 198 -5.31 2.77 16.16
CA LEU A 198 -5.24 1.58 16.99
C LEU A 198 -4.68 1.89 18.39
N GLU A 199 -3.63 2.70 18.47
CA GLU A 199 -3.05 3.16 19.75
C GLU A 199 -4.10 3.92 20.58
N GLN A 200 -4.86 4.81 19.96
CA GLN A 200 -5.98 5.50 20.58
C GLN A 200 -7.03 4.51 21.09
N ASN A 201 -7.48 3.58 20.26
CA ASN A 201 -8.48 2.59 20.64
C ASN A 201 -7.99 1.72 21.83
N ILE A 202 -6.70 1.34 21.87
CA ILE A 202 -6.11 0.58 22.97
C ILE A 202 -6.09 1.42 24.26
N ASN A 203 -5.74 2.72 24.14
CA ASN A 203 -5.69 3.64 25.29
C ASN A 203 -7.08 3.96 25.86
N ASP A 204 -8.09 3.99 24.99
CA ASP A 204 -9.49 4.29 25.37
C ASP A 204 -10.19 3.07 26.00
N LEU A 205 -9.60 1.87 25.95
CA LEU A 205 -10.14 0.70 26.64
C LEU A 205 -10.09 0.90 28.15
N GLU A 206 -11.21 0.62 28.83
CA GLU A 206 -11.29 0.62 30.28
C GLU A 206 -10.18 -0.29 30.89
N LYS A 207 -9.68 0.09 32.05
CA LYS A 207 -8.69 -0.74 32.75
C LYS A 207 -9.39 -1.93 33.41
N GLU A 208 -8.88 -3.13 33.14
CA GLU A 208 -9.40 -4.38 33.70
C GLU A 208 -9.44 -4.34 35.24
N GLU A 209 -8.38 -3.81 35.84
CA GLU A 209 -8.23 -3.72 37.28
C GLU A 209 -9.40 -2.97 37.92
N ILE A 210 -9.79 -1.82 37.36
CA ILE A 210 -10.92 -1.01 37.85
C ILE A 210 -12.25 -1.76 37.73
N LEU A 211 -12.44 -2.52 36.65
CA LEU A 211 -13.66 -3.31 36.47
C LEU A 211 -13.73 -4.46 37.48
N ILE A 212 -12.61 -5.11 37.78
CA ILE A 212 -12.51 -6.20 38.76
C ILE A 212 -12.72 -5.66 40.17
N GLU A 213 -12.10 -4.51 40.55
CA GLU A 213 -12.32 -3.86 41.84
C GLU A 213 -13.78 -3.51 42.07
N ASN A 214 -14.42 -2.86 41.09
CA ASN A 214 -15.84 -2.53 41.12
C ASN A 214 -16.71 -3.80 41.25
N ALA A 215 -16.37 -4.86 40.51
CA ALA A 215 -17.09 -6.12 40.60
C ALA A 215 -16.95 -6.78 42.00
N ASN A 216 -15.76 -6.74 42.59
CA ASN A 216 -15.51 -7.28 43.91
C ASN A 216 -16.23 -6.46 45.00
N LEU A 217 -16.25 -5.12 44.87
CA LEU A 217 -16.99 -4.25 45.78
C LEU A 217 -18.50 -4.54 45.74
N LEU A 218 -19.07 -4.72 44.51
CA LEU A 218 -20.47 -5.11 44.35
C LEU A 218 -20.76 -6.49 44.93
N SER A 219 -19.86 -7.46 44.73
CA SER A 219 -20.00 -8.79 45.35
C SER A 219 -19.98 -8.71 46.85
N LYS A 220 -19.02 -7.95 47.44
CA LYS A 220 -18.93 -7.71 48.91
C LYS A 220 -20.19 -7.06 49.46
N LYS A 221 -20.74 -6.05 48.77
CA LYS A 221 -22.03 -5.44 49.15
C LYS A 221 -23.18 -6.43 49.10
N ALA A 222 -23.24 -7.30 48.11
CA ALA A 222 -24.27 -8.33 48.02
C ALA A 222 -24.16 -9.36 49.16
N ASP A 223 -22.92 -9.82 49.49
CA ASP A 223 -22.65 -10.74 50.56
C ASP A 223 -23.12 -10.18 51.92
N ILE A 224 -22.81 -8.90 52.20
CA ILE A 224 -23.21 -8.22 53.44
C ILE A 224 -24.73 -8.11 53.53
N LEU A 225 -25.40 -7.74 52.41
CA LEU A 225 -26.87 -7.69 52.41
C LEU A 225 -27.48 -9.06 52.67
N PHE A 226 -26.97 -10.12 52.04
CA PHE A 226 -27.47 -11.48 52.26
C PHE A 226 -27.27 -11.95 53.69
N ALA A 227 -26.09 -11.67 54.29
CA ALA A 227 -25.79 -12.05 55.66
C ALA A 227 -26.72 -11.36 56.68
N ASN A 228 -27.24 -10.17 56.35
CA ASN A 228 -28.04 -9.34 57.25
C ASN A 228 -29.54 -9.32 56.87
N LEU A 229 -30.01 -10.13 55.92
CA LEU A 229 -31.42 -10.11 55.48
C LEU A 229 -32.44 -10.31 56.64
N ASN A 230 -32.10 -11.12 57.62
CA ASN A 230 -33.02 -11.39 58.77
C ASN A 230 -33.14 -10.22 59.73
N SER A 231 -32.19 -9.30 59.75
CA SER A 231 -32.18 -8.09 60.59
C SER A 231 -32.76 -6.85 59.87
N LEU A 232 -32.94 -6.91 58.56
CA LEU A 232 -33.40 -5.80 57.75
C LEU A 232 -34.91 -5.88 57.42
N GLN A 233 -35.60 -4.75 57.55
CA GLN A 233 -37.01 -4.67 57.11
C GLN A 233 -37.11 -4.62 55.58
N ASN A 234 -38.14 -5.25 55.01
CA ASN A 234 -38.33 -5.34 53.54
C ASN A 234 -38.39 -3.97 52.85
N PHE A 235 -38.80 -2.93 53.52
CA PHE A 235 -38.93 -1.58 52.93
C PHE A 235 -37.79 -0.63 53.30
N GLN A 236 -36.80 -1.08 54.07
CA GLN A 236 -35.66 -0.28 54.46
C GLN A 236 -34.73 -0.03 53.25
N ARG A 237 -34.49 1.26 52.94
CA ARG A 237 -33.72 1.67 51.76
C ARG A 237 -32.36 2.27 52.11
N ASN A 238 -32.33 3.05 53.23
CA ASN A 238 -31.12 3.76 53.68
C ASN A 238 -30.71 3.22 55.04
N PHE A 239 -29.54 2.62 55.09
CA PHE A 239 -28.99 2.05 56.33
C PHE A 239 -27.49 1.82 56.20
N THR A 240 -26.81 1.61 57.32
CA THR A 240 -25.39 1.27 57.38
C THR A 240 -25.25 -0.12 58.00
N LEU A 241 -24.36 -0.95 57.45
CA LEU A 241 -24.00 -2.26 57.95
C LEU A 241 -22.48 -2.32 58.10
N GLN A 242 -22.01 -3.16 59.02
CA GLN A 242 -20.60 -3.47 59.11
C GLN A 242 -20.23 -4.58 58.11
N ASP A 243 -19.07 -4.42 57.45
CA ASP A 243 -18.51 -5.48 56.65
C ASP A 243 -17.88 -6.56 57.54
N PHE A 244 -17.35 -7.62 56.91
CA PHE A 244 -16.72 -8.75 57.64
C PHE A 244 -15.42 -8.37 58.33
N GLU A 245 -14.88 -7.16 58.08
CA GLU A 245 -13.67 -6.59 58.69
C GLU A 245 -13.98 -5.53 59.75
N GLY A 246 -15.29 -5.23 59.97
CA GLY A 246 -15.74 -4.24 60.96
C GLY A 246 -15.86 -2.81 60.40
N ASN A 247 -15.64 -2.59 59.10
CA ASN A 247 -15.79 -1.27 58.50
C ASN A 247 -17.27 -0.97 58.19
N GLU A 248 -17.70 0.28 58.38
CA GLU A 248 -19.06 0.71 58.07
C GLU A 248 -19.26 0.91 56.58
N LEU A 249 -20.31 0.29 56.03
CA LEU A 249 -20.74 0.43 54.67
C LEU A 249 -22.17 0.97 54.61
N SER A 250 -22.34 2.10 53.96
CA SER A 250 -23.66 2.72 53.72
C SER A 250 -24.34 2.14 52.49
N PHE A 251 -25.62 1.86 52.63
CA PHE A 251 -26.48 1.37 51.56
C PHE A 251 -27.60 2.36 51.27
N ASN A 252 -27.78 2.66 50.00
CA ASN A 252 -28.94 3.39 49.49
C ASN A 252 -29.53 2.54 48.37
N LEU A 253 -30.64 1.87 48.67
CA LEU A 253 -31.24 0.86 47.80
C LEU A 253 -32.49 1.38 47.09
N GLU A 254 -32.62 1.08 45.80
CA GLU A 254 -33.84 1.37 45.03
C GLU A 254 -34.92 0.30 45.25
N ASN A 255 -34.49 -0.94 45.48
CA ASN A 255 -35.34 -2.11 45.67
C ASN A 255 -35.29 -2.68 47.10
N THR A 256 -36.03 -3.75 47.38
CA THR A 256 -35.87 -4.46 48.64
C THR A 256 -34.47 -5.00 48.82
N PRO A 257 -33.96 -5.15 50.07
CA PRO A 257 -32.58 -5.63 50.31
C PRO A 257 -32.25 -6.92 49.56
N LYS A 258 -33.20 -7.88 49.51
CA LYS A 258 -32.99 -9.16 48.79
C LYS A 258 -32.87 -8.97 47.29
N ILE A 259 -33.70 -8.10 46.69
CA ILE A 259 -33.66 -7.83 45.26
C ILE A 259 -32.37 -7.11 44.89
N SER A 260 -31.98 -6.08 45.67
CA SER A 260 -30.78 -5.30 45.46
C SER A 260 -29.51 -6.16 45.60
N ALA A 261 -29.45 -7.10 46.55
CA ALA A 261 -28.34 -8.04 46.66
C ALA A 261 -28.18 -8.91 45.38
N ASN A 262 -29.30 -9.42 44.87
CA ASN A 262 -29.28 -10.16 43.61
C ASN A 262 -28.86 -9.29 42.41
N GLU A 263 -29.27 -8.03 42.37
CA GLU A 263 -28.85 -7.06 41.33
C GLU A 263 -27.35 -6.79 41.43
N PHE A 264 -26.78 -6.59 42.62
CA PHE A 264 -25.35 -6.41 42.82
C PHE A 264 -24.54 -7.61 42.32
N TYR A 265 -24.96 -8.84 42.60
CA TYR A 265 -24.31 -10.02 42.04
C TYR A 265 -24.41 -10.08 40.51
N LYS A 266 -25.58 -9.76 39.93
CA LYS A 266 -25.73 -9.70 38.46
C LYS A 266 -24.81 -8.65 37.85
N MET A 267 -24.71 -7.47 38.45
CA MET A 267 -23.82 -6.40 38.03
C MET A 267 -22.34 -6.82 38.14
N ALA A 268 -21.94 -7.40 39.29
CA ALA A 268 -20.59 -7.92 39.50
C ALA A 268 -20.21 -8.97 38.44
N LYS A 269 -21.11 -9.90 38.14
CA LYS A 269 -20.89 -10.91 37.09
C LYS A 269 -20.73 -10.26 35.69
N LYS A 270 -21.54 -9.23 35.37
CA LYS A 270 -21.43 -8.48 34.10
C LYS A 270 -20.08 -7.75 34.03
N LEU A 271 -19.62 -7.10 35.11
CA LEU A 271 -18.33 -6.41 35.12
C LEU A 271 -17.16 -7.38 34.98
N LYS A 272 -17.19 -8.55 35.67
CA LYS A 272 -16.16 -9.60 35.49
C LYS A 272 -16.11 -10.12 34.04
N GLN A 273 -17.27 -10.29 33.41
CA GLN A 273 -17.31 -10.70 31.99
C GLN A 273 -16.81 -9.59 31.05
N LYS A 274 -17.14 -8.31 31.36
CA LYS A 274 -16.65 -7.16 30.60
C LYS A 274 -15.13 -7.04 30.71
N ALA A 275 -14.55 -7.20 31.91
CA ALA A 275 -13.11 -7.22 32.13
C ALA A 275 -12.40 -8.27 31.30
N LYS A 276 -12.94 -9.49 31.27
CA LYS A 276 -12.39 -10.58 30.43
C LYS A 276 -12.47 -10.25 28.92
N ASN A 277 -13.58 -9.68 28.46
CA ASN A 277 -13.74 -9.34 27.05
C ASN A 277 -12.81 -8.20 26.63
N ILE A 278 -12.59 -7.20 27.49
CA ILE A 278 -11.66 -6.09 27.24
C ILE A 278 -10.23 -6.59 27.07
N ASN A 279 -9.80 -7.57 27.86
CA ASN A 279 -8.46 -8.16 27.68
C ASN A 279 -8.31 -8.84 26.31
N ILE A 280 -9.31 -9.62 25.90
CA ILE A 280 -9.32 -10.25 24.58
C ILE A 280 -9.29 -9.17 23.47
N GLU A 281 -10.06 -8.11 23.65
CA GLU A 281 -10.09 -6.99 22.68
C GLU A 281 -8.72 -6.28 22.62
N ARG A 282 -8.11 -6.01 23.79
CA ARG A 282 -6.77 -5.42 23.89
C ARG A 282 -5.72 -6.28 23.17
N GLU A 283 -5.72 -7.60 23.39
CA GLU A 283 -4.82 -8.52 22.70
C GLU A 283 -4.99 -8.43 21.18
N ILE A 284 -6.23 -8.48 20.68
CA ILE A 284 -6.53 -8.39 19.23
C ILE A 284 -6.06 -7.05 18.63
N LEU A 285 -6.27 -5.94 19.35
CA LEU A 285 -5.84 -4.61 18.88
C LEU A 285 -4.31 -4.49 18.88
N THR A 286 -3.64 -5.03 19.90
CA THR A 286 -2.17 -5.04 20.00
C THR A 286 -1.56 -5.89 18.88
N GLU A 287 -2.10 -7.07 18.57
CA GLU A 287 -1.65 -7.90 17.46
C GLU A 287 -1.79 -7.19 16.10
N LYS A 288 -2.90 -6.46 15.89
CA LYS A 288 -3.08 -5.64 14.68
C LYS A 288 -2.07 -4.50 14.62
N LEU A 289 -1.75 -3.90 15.74
CA LEU A 289 -0.75 -2.84 15.84
C LEU A 289 0.65 -3.38 15.48
N ASP A 290 1.07 -4.49 16.10
CA ASP A 290 2.34 -5.16 15.80
C ASP A 290 2.46 -5.52 14.30
N PHE A 291 1.38 -6.05 13.72
CA PHE A 291 1.34 -6.33 12.28
C PHE A 291 1.59 -5.08 11.43
N LEU A 292 0.95 -3.96 11.74
CA LEU A 292 1.14 -2.72 10.97
C LEU A 292 2.54 -2.14 11.14
N ILE A 293 3.13 -2.25 12.32
CA ILE A 293 4.52 -1.83 12.60
C ILE A 293 5.49 -2.65 11.74
N ASN A 294 5.35 -3.98 11.73
CA ASN A 294 6.19 -4.86 10.92
C ASN A 294 6.01 -4.60 9.41
N LEU A 295 4.76 -4.41 8.97
CA LEU A 295 4.46 -4.07 7.57
C LEU A 295 5.10 -2.74 7.17
N LYS A 296 5.06 -1.71 8.04
CA LYS A 296 5.72 -0.43 7.83
C LYS A 296 7.23 -0.61 7.67
N ALA A 297 7.86 -1.39 8.55
CA ALA A 297 9.30 -1.68 8.48
C ALA A 297 9.68 -2.33 7.13
N MET A 298 8.91 -3.32 6.67
CA MET A 298 9.13 -3.95 5.37
C MET A 298 8.97 -2.97 4.20
N ILE A 299 8.01 -2.04 4.25
CA ILE A 299 7.83 -1.01 3.22
C ILE A 299 9.04 -0.05 3.19
N VAL A 300 9.54 0.36 4.34
CA VAL A 300 10.74 1.21 4.43
C VAL A 300 11.94 0.52 3.76
N LYS A 301 12.14 -0.76 4.02
CA LYS A 301 13.25 -1.57 3.50
C LYS A 301 13.08 -2.03 2.04
N SER A 302 11.89 -1.87 1.43
CA SER A 302 11.67 -2.35 0.05
C SER A 302 12.49 -1.55 -0.97
N PHE A 303 13.02 -2.23 -1.99
CA PHE A 303 13.88 -1.62 -3.02
C PHE A 303 13.18 -1.48 -4.38
N SER A 304 11.98 -2.03 -4.54
CA SER A 304 11.28 -2.04 -5.82
C SER A 304 9.79 -1.76 -5.69
N LEU A 305 9.18 -1.26 -6.76
CA LEU A 305 7.72 -1.10 -6.87
C LEU A 305 7.01 -2.44 -6.78
N TYR A 306 7.63 -3.51 -7.30
CA TYR A 306 7.12 -4.87 -7.25
C TYR A 306 6.97 -5.36 -5.80
N GLU A 307 8.00 -5.21 -4.96
CA GLU A 307 7.89 -5.52 -3.52
C GLU A 307 6.77 -4.73 -2.82
N LEU A 308 6.64 -3.44 -3.14
CA LEU A 308 5.57 -2.61 -2.57
C LEU A 308 4.16 -3.06 -2.99
N GLU A 309 3.99 -3.57 -4.21
CA GLU A 309 2.71 -4.11 -4.67
C GLU A 309 2.36 -5.43 -3.98
N ILE A 310 3.36 -6.27 -3.68
CA ILE A 310 3.16 -7.50 -2.90
C ILE A 310 2.75 -7.17 -1.46
N LEU A 311 3.49 -6.26 -0.80
CA LEU A 311 3.23 -5.88 0.59
C LEU A 311 1.87 -5.18 0.77
N MET A 312 1.45 -4.40 -0.21
CA MET A 312 0.17 -3.69 -0.22
C MET A 312 -0.47 -3.74 -1.60
N PRO A 313 -1.10 -4.84 -1.97
CA PRO A 313 -1.77 -4.97 -3.26
C PRO A 313 -2.90 -3.94 -3.39
N LYS A 314 -3.12 -3.44 -4.60
CA LYS A 314 -4.28 -2.60 -4.92
C LYS A 314 -5.53 -3.40 -4.60
N LYS A 315 -6.48 -2.82 -3.87
CA LYS A 315 -7.75 -3.47 -3.52
C LYS A 315 -8.49 -3.85 -4.80
N THR A 316 -8.45 -5.12 -5.17
CA THR A 316 -9.40 -5.69 -6.13
C THR A 316 -10.70 -6.01 -5.39
N LYS A 317 -11.84 -5.78 -6.05
CA LYS A 317 -13.20 -5.97 -5.45
C LYS A 317 -13.51 -7.41 -4.95
N ALA A 318 -12.57 -8.33 -5.06
CA ALA A 318 -12.79 -9.76 -4.87
C ALA A 318 -12.10 -10.40 -3.64
N VAL A 319 -11.41 -9.65 -2.77
CA VAL A 319 -10.85 -10.24 -1.55
C VAL A 319 -11.94 -10.26 -0.48
N LYS A 320 -12.61 -11.39 -0.37
CA LYS A 320 -13.68 -11.66 0.60
C LYS A 320 -13.16 -11.63 2.04
N LYS A 321 -14.01 -11.11 2.89
CA LYS A 321 -13.94 -10.82 4.33
C LYS A 321 -13.56 -11.97 5.29
N GLU A 322 -13.18 -13.15 4.87
CA GLU A 322 -13.14 -14.33 5.77
C GLU A 322 -11.85 -14.51 6.59
N GLU A 323 -10.75 -13.83 6.22
CA GLU A 323 -9.45 -14.02 6.91
C GLU A 323 -9.20 -13.07 8.10
N ILE A 324 -10.07 -12.09 8.33
CA ILE A 324 -9.81 -10.97 9.26
C ILE A 324 -9.95 -11.39 10.74
N ASN A 325 -10.63 -12.50 11.03
CA ASN A 325 -10.99 -12.85 12.43
C ASN A 325 -9.97 -13.74 13.15
N VAL A 326 -8.93 -14.26 12.50
CA VAL A 326 -8.03 -15.25 13.12
C VAL A 326 -6.58 -14.72 13.27
N GLY A 327 -6.28 -13.48 12.88
CA GLY A 327 -4.91 -12.93 12.92
C GLY A 327 -3.99 -13.50 11.82
N VAL A 328 -4.55 -13.98 10.71
CA VAL A 328 -3.79 -14.41 9.53
C VAL A 328 -3.73 -13.27 8.52
N SER A 329 -2.54 -13.00 8.00
CA SER A 329 -2.31 -12.06 6.90
C SER A 329 -1.83 -12.79 5.66
N SER A 330 -2.22 -12.28 4.48
CA SER A 330 -1.89 -12.94 3.21
C SER A 330 -1.26 -11.95 2.22
N PHE A 331 -0.22 -12.42 1.55
CA PHE A 331 0.48 -11.72 0.48
C PHE A 331 0.39 -12.55 -0.80
N TYR A 332 0.47 -11.90 -1.95
CA TYR A 332 0.37 -12.56 -3.25
C TYR A 332 1.59 -12.19 -4.12
N ILE A 333 2.28 -13.21 -4.61
CA ILE A 333 3.47 -13.06 -5.45
C ILE A 333 3.47 -14.15 -6.52
N ASP A 334 3.63 -13.79 -7.78
CA ASP A 334 3.68 -14.72 -8.94
C ASP A 334 2.54 -15.75 -8.96
N GLY A 335 1.35 -15.35 -8.53
CA GLY A 335 0.18 -16.26 -8.45
C GLY A 335 0.16 -17.17 -7.23
N PHE A 336 1.16 -17.12 -6.35
CA PHE A 336 1.18 -17.83 -5.09
C PHE A 336 0.60 -16.99 -3.96
N LYS A 337 -0.18 -17.63 -3.08
CA LYS A 337 -0.65 -17.05 -1.83
C LYS A 337 0.33 -17.43 -0.72
N ILE A 338 0.86 -16.43 0.00
CA ILE A 338 1.71 -16.58 1.16
C ILE A 338 0.92 -16.10 2.37
N SER A 339 0.63 -16.99 3.30
CA SER A 339 -0.12 -16.69 4.51
C SER A 339 0.80 -16.72 5.72
N VAL A 340 0.72 -15.71 6.61
CA VAL A 340 1.51 -15.60 7.85
C VAL A 340 0.58 -15.51 9.04
N GLY A 341 0.86 -16.29 10.09
CA GLY A 341 0.18 -16.21 11.38
C GLY A 341 0.82 -15.16 12.27
N CYS A 342 0.02 -14.21 12.74
CA CYS A 342 0.51 -13.12 13.60
C CYS A 342 0.53 -13.48 15.09
N ASN A 343 -0.07 -14.62 15.49
CA ASN A 343 -0.16 -15.11 16.85
C ASN A 343 -0.27 -16.65 16.90
N GLU A 344 -0.25 -17.23 18.10
CA GLU A 344 -0.34 -18.71 18.32
C GLU A 344 -1.59 -19.31 17.70
N LYS A 345 -2.76 -18.67 17.86
CA LYS A 345 -4.04 -19.13 17.32
C LYS A 345 -4.05 -19.12 15.79
N ALA A 346 -3.48 -18.06 15.19
CA ALA A 346 -3.34 -17.94 13.76
C ALA A 346 -2.35 -18.97 13.18
N ASN A 347 -1.24 -19.21 13.87
CA ASN A 347 -0.28 -20.25 13.53
C ASN A 347 -0.93 -21.66 13.56
N GLU A 348 -1.69 -21.96 14.61
CA GLU A 348 -2.45 -23.21 14.72
C GLU A 348 -3.49 -23.35 13.61
N TYR A 349 -4.22 -22.28 13.33
CA TYR A 349 -5.20 -22.26 12.24
C TYR A 349 -4.55 -22.54 10.88
N LEU A 350 -3.42 -21.86 10.56
CA LEU A 350 -2.69 -22.09 9.32
C LEU A 350 -2.23 -23.54 9.17
N LEU A 351 -1.72 -24.14 10.26
CA LEU A 351 -1.31 -25.53 10.27
C LEU A 351 -2.48 -26.51 10.00
N LYS A 352 -3.69 -26.18 10.46
CA LYS A 352 -4.90 -27.00 10.27
C LYS A 352 -5.43 -26.91 8.84
N ILE A 353 -5.41 -25.72 8.21
CA ILE A 353 -5.98 -25.53 6.87
C ILE A 353 -5.01 -25.85 5.73
N ALA A 354 -3.69 -25.85 6.00
CA ALA A 354 -2.67 -26.11 4.99
C ALA A 354 -2.77 -27.55 4.44
N LYS A 355 -2.68 -27.65 3.12
CA LYS A 355 -2.72 -28.93 2.39
C LYS A 355 -1.37 -29.64 2.45
N LYS A 356 -1.34 -30.96 2.18
CA LYS A 356 -0.12 -31.78 2.25
C LYS A 356 1.04 -31.27 1.38
N ASP A 357 0.73 -30.66 0.25
CA ASP A 357 1.71 -30.19 -0.72
C ASP A 357 2.09 -28.71 -0.53
N ASP A 358 1.43 -27.96 0.38
CA ASP A 358 1.79 -26.59 0.70
C ASP A 358 3.15 -26.55 1.39
N LEU A 359 3.91 -25.48 1.19
CA LEU A 359 5.19 -25.27 1.87
C LEU A 359 4.99 -24.50 3.17
N TRP A 360 5.54 -25.04 4.23
CA TRP A 360 5.57 -24.45 5.56
C TRP A 360 6.96 -23.92 5.85
N PHE A 361 7.04 -22.76 6.53
CA PHE A 361 8.27 -22.05 6.94
C PHE A 361 8.23 -21.73 8.42
N HIS A 362 9.39 -21.79 9.07
CA HIS A 362 9.59 -21.43 10.48
C HIS A 362 11.04 -21.04 10.73
N VAL A 363 11.28 -20.07 11.62
CA VAL A 363 12.66 -19.72 12.02
C VAL A 363 13.20 -20.84 12.91
N LYS A 364 14.36 -21.36 12.53
CA LYS A 364 15.01 -22.44 13.25
C LYS A 364 15.37 -22.03 14.67
N ASP A 365 15.07 -22.89 15.64
CA ASP A 365 15.41 -22.76 17.06
C ASP A 365 14.82 -21.53 17.79
N TYR A 366 13.90 -20.79 17.16
CA TYR A 366 13.22 -19.63 17.77
C TYR A 366 11.71 -19.74 17.66
N PRO A 367 10.95 -19.22 18.67
CA PRO A 367 9.53 -19.01 18.51
C PRO A 367 9.27 -17.99 17.39
N SER A 368 8.51 -18.37 16.38
CA SER A 368 8.33 -17.53 15.20
C SER A 368 6.93 -17.63 14.60
N ALA A 369 6.65 -16.71 13.68
CA ALA A 369 5.48 -16.80 12.83
C ALA A 369 5.56 -18.06 11.94
N HIS A 370 4.46 -18.76 11.78
CA HIS A 370 4.36 -19.79 10.76
C HIS A 370 3.92 -19.17 9.44
N VAL A 371 4.60 -19.51 8.37
CA VAL A 371 4.28 -19.05 7.03
C VAL A 371 3.94 -20.24 6.14
N ILE A 372 2.85 -20.11 5.37
CA ILE A 372 2.41 -21.15 4.44
C ILE A 372 2.35 -20.56 3.02
N ILE A 373 3.04 -21.20 2.08
CA ILE A 373 2.82 -20.97 0.65
C ILE A 373 1.82 -22.00 0.15
N THR A 374 0.70 -21.53 -0.40
CA THR A 374 -0.25 -22.40 -1.10
C THR A 374 0.33 -22.77 -2.46
N SER A 375 0.75 -24.03 -2.63
CA SER A 375 1.60 -24.45 -3.75
C SER A 375 0.86 -24.64 -5.07
N ASN A 376 -0.44 -24.91 -5.06
CA ASN A 376 -1.26 -25.21 -6.25
C ASN A 376 -0.60 -26.21 -7.24
N LYS A 377 0.35 -27.05 -6.77
CA LYS A 377 1.18 -27.98 -7.55
C LYS A 377 2.09 -27.33 -8.60
N LEU A 378 2.27 -26.01 -8.56
CA LEU A 378 3.20 -25.29 -9.43
C LEU A 378 4.62 -25.28 -8.84
N LYS A 379 5.62 -25.18 -9.70
CA LYS A 379 7.01 -25.04 -9.27
C LYS A 379 7.22 -23.63 -8.68
N ILE A 380 7.57 -23.56 -7.41
CA ILE A 380 7.80 -22.31 -6.69
C ILE A 380 9.21 -21.79 -7.03
N SER A 381 9.31 -20.52 -7.43
CA SER A 381 10.58 -19.89 -7.75
C SER A 381 11.40 -19.58 -6.48
N GLN A 382 12.72 -19.48 -6.62
CA GLN A 382 13.61 -19.11 -5.51
C GLN A 382 13.21 -17.78 -4.87
N MET A 383 12.81 -16.80 -5.66
CA MET A 383 12.36 -15.48 -5.19
C MET A 383 11.15 -15.57 -4.28
N VAL A 384 10.16 -16.42 -4.60
CA VAL A 384 8.98 -16.63 -3.76
C VAL A 384 9.34 -17.31 -2.44
N LEU A 385 10.29 -18.27 -2.45
CA LEU A 385 10.79 -18.93 -1.24
C LEU A 385 11.51 -17.94 -0.32
N GLU A 386 12.40 -17.12 -0.86
CA GLU A 386 13.13 -16.09 -0.11
C GLU A 386 12.20 -15.03 0.48
N PHE A 387 11.19 -14.60 -0.28
CA PHE A 387 10.19 -13.66 0.20
C PHE A 387 9.36 -14.25 1.36
N ALA A 388 8.94 -15.51 1.28
CA ALA A 388 8.23 -16.19 2.35
C ALA A 388 9.10 -16.34 3.61
N ALA A 389 10.40 -16.67 3.44
CA ALA A 389 11.34 -16.75 4.54
C ALA A 389 11.58 -15.35 5.18
N LYS A 390 11.68 -14.28 4.37
CA LYS A 390 11.77 -12.90 4.84
C LYS A 390 10.53 -12.50 5.66
N ILE A 391 9.33 -12.80 5.18
CA ILE A 391 8.09 -12.59 5.94
C ILE A 391 8.13 -13.35 7.27
N CYS A 392 8.58 -14.61 7.27
CA CYS A 392 8.68 -15.42 8.49
C CYS A 392 9.54 -14.72 9.56
N VAL A 393 10.69 -14.17 9.19
CA VAL A 393 11.60 -13.47 10.10
C VAL A 393 11.05 -12.10 10.52
N GLU A 394 10.54 -11.30 9.59
CA GLU A 394 10.07 -9.93 9.86
C GLU A 394 8.82 -9.91 10.75
N PHE A 395 7.92 -10.88 10.61
CA PHE A 395 6.72 -11.02 11.44
C PHE A 395 6.94 -11.80 12.74
N SER A 396 8.18 -12.22 13.01
CA SER A 396 8.57 -12.83 14.27
C SER A 396 9.15 -11.76 15.23
N LYS A 397 8.92 -11.93 16.55
CA LYS A 397 9.45 -11.04 17.59
C LYS A 397 10.95 -11.32 17.83
N LEU A 398 11.77 -11.02 16.82
CA LEU A 398 13.20 -11.23 16.83
C LEU A 398 13.93 -9.88 16.70
N SER A 399 15.11 -9.76 17.30
CA SER A 399 16.01 -8.60 17.14
C SER A 399 16.67 -8.60 15.75
N SER A 400 17.41 -7.53 15.41
CA SER A 400 18.25 -7.51 14.21
C SER A 400 19.32 -8.62 14.28
N GLY A 401 19.56 -9.28 13.14
CA GLY A 401 20.50 -10.40 13.06
C GLY A 401 20.21 -11.33 11.88
N THR A 402 21.09 -12.32 11.69
CA THR A 402 20.91 -13.34 10.66
C THR A 402 20.23 -14.57 11.23
N TYR A 403 19.15 -15.00 10.61
CA TYR A 403 18.34 -16.12 11.05
C TYR A 403 18.26 -17.21 10.00
N LEU A 404 18.27 -18.45 10.46
CA LEU A 404 18.03 -19.61 9.61
C LEU A 404 16.51 -19.91 9.60
N VAL A 405 15.94 -20.03 8.41
CA VAL A 405 14.53 -20.35 8.21
C VAL A 405 14.43 -21.71 7.55
N ASP A 406 13.86 -22.66 8.26
CA ASP A 406 13.59 -23.97 7.74
C ASP A 406 12.26 -24.00 6.99
N TYR A 407 12.23 -24.71 5.85
CA TYR A 407 11.00 -24.92 5.10
C TYR A 407 10.89 -26.34 4.58
N THR A 408 9.67 -26.84 4.57
CA THR A 408 9.36 -28.20 4.10
C THR A 408 7.90 -28.31 3.65
N SER A 409 7.55 -29.38 2.94
CA SER A 409 6.12 -29.63 2.63
C SER A 409 5.34 -29.94 3.90
N LYS A 410 4.10 -29.45 3.99
CA LYS A 410 3.21 -29.64 5.15
C LYS A 410 3.05 -31.11 5.56
N LYS A 411 3.15 -32.06 4.63
CA LYS A 411 3.09 -33.49 4.91
C LYS A 411 4.18 -34.00 5.88
N PHE A 412 5.31 -33.28 5.97
CA PHE A 412 6.42 -33.59 6.87
C PHE A 412 6.36 -32.80 8.20
N VAL A 413 5.29 -32.03 8.41
CA VAL A 413 5.06 -31.23 9.64
C VAL A 413 3.96 -31.90 10.45
N LYS A 414 4.31 -32.36 11.65
CA LYS A 414 3.39 -32.97 12.63
C LYS A 414 3.12 -32.00 13.76
N ILE A 415 1.85 -31.69 13.99
CA ILE A 415 1.43 -30.85 15.12
C ILE A 415 1.58 -31.69 16.41
N LYS A 416 2.27 -31.14 17.40
CA LYS A 416 2.44 -31.76 18.72
C LYS A 416 1.42 -31.21 19.71
N GLU A 417 1.40 -29.91 19.87
CA GLU A 417 0.45 -29.21 20.73
C GLU A 417 0.25 -27.80 20.20
N LYS A 418 -1.00 -27.34 19.98
CA LYS A 418 -1.34 -26.01 19.44
C LYS A 418 -0.55 -25.69 18.17
N ALA A 419 0.32 -24.64 18.21
CA ALA A 419 1.22 -24.27 17.12
C ALA A 419 2.60 -24.97 17.18
N PHE A 420 2.87 -25.77 18.21
CA PHE A 420 4.14 -26.48 18.36
C PHE A 420 4.19 -27.69 17.40
N VAL A 421 5.26 -27.79 16.62
CA VAL A 421 5.38 -28.82 15.58
C VAL A 421 6.73 -29.55 15.63
N ASN A 422 6.71 -30.82 15.22
CA ASN A 422 7.89 -31.56 14.81
C ASN A 422 7.89 -31.67 13.28
N TYR A 423 9.05 -31.46 12.65
CA TYR A 423 9.18 -31.52 11.20
C TYR A 423 10.44 -32.23 10.75
N THR A 424 10.40 -32.77 9.55
CA THR A 424 11.50 -33.52 8.94
C THR A 424 11.64 -33.12 7.46
N ASN A 425 12.68 -33.61 6.79
CA ASN A 425 12.92 -33.40 5.36
C ASN A 425 12.81 -31.94 4.93
N TYR A 426 13.50 -31.07 5.68
CA TYR A 426 13.51 -29.61 5.46
C TYR A 426 14.73 -29.14 4.70
N LYS A 427 14.60 -27.96 4.12
CA LYS A 427 15.71 -27.14 3.60
C LYS A 427 15.77 -25.83 4.40
N THR A 428 16.91 -25.19 4.41
CA THR A 428 17.16 -23.98 5.21
C THR A 428 17.60 -22.82 4.33
N LEU A 429 17.06 -21.65 4.60
CA LEU A 429 17.45 -20.35 4.01
C LEU A 429 18.02 -19.45 5.11
N SER A 430 19.06 -18.67 4.76
CA SER A 430 19.62 -17.65 5.66
C SER A 430 19.03 -16.28 5.33
N ILE A 431 18.42 -15.61 6.30
CA ILE A 431 17.73 -14.34 6.14
C ILE A 431 18.31 -13.33 7.15
N LEU A 432 18.71 -12.17 6.64
CA LEU A 432 19.14 -11.04 7.47
C LEU A 432 17.89 -10.21 7.87
N LYS A 433 17.71 -10.01 9.17
CA LYS A 433 16.80 -9.00 9.75
C LYS A 433 17.64 -7.78 10.15
N GLU A 434 17.45 -6.67 9.44
CA GLU A 434 18.12 -5.40 9.71
C GLU A 434 17.45 -4.63 10.86
#